data_978136bb7ccb4fa0c3b6304d854f644c
#
_entry.id   978136bb7ccb4fa0c3b6304d854f644c
#
_cell.length_a   1.000
_cell.length_b   1.000
_cell.length_c   1.000
_cell.angle_alpha   90.00
_cell.angle_beta   90.00
_cell.angle_gamma   90.00
#
_symmetry.space_group_name_H-M   'P 1'
#
loop_
_entity.id
_entity.type
_entity.pdbx_description
1 polymer ?
#
loop_
_entity_poly.entity_id
_entity_poly.type
_entity_poly.pdbx_seq_one_letter_code
_entity_poly.pdbx_strand_id
1 'polypeptide(L)'
;KYVHTFRKLPWYGRTGMGILTGIGMLIVLLVMIDLNFLWLFGKSPSMFNIKEPIQHIASEIYSADGKLIGKFYSENRTPVEYKDISPILVKTLVCTEDERFYKHFGIDFEGVFAAAKDYVAHGTARGASTITQQLVKNLFKVRSQYSTGLLGHIPGVKLLIMKAKEWV
;
A
#
# COMPACT_ATOMS: atom_id res chain seq x y z
N LYS A 1 19.04 0.37 35.52
CA LYS A 1 20.23 -0.23 34.86
C LYS A 1 20.39 0.26 33.40
N TYR A 2 19.39 0.25 32.54
CA TYR A 2 19.47 0.65 31.13
C TYR A 2 19.92 2.09 30.91
N VAL A 3 19.37 3.04 31.64
CA VAL A 3 19.67 4.48 31.51
C VAL A 3 21.14 4.78 31.85
N HIS A 4 21.72 4.05 32.80
CA HIS A 4 23.11 4.22 33.22
C HIS A 4 24.11 3.72 32.17
N THR A 5 23.76 2.63 31.46
CA THR A 5 24.56 2.06 30.37
C THR A 5 24.51 2.96 29.14
N PHE A 6 23.33 3.52 28.81
CA PHE A 6 23.14 4.44 27.68
C PHE A 6 23.99 5.71 27.79
N ARG A 7 24.16 6.28 28.98
CA ARG A 7 24.97 7.49 29.21
C ARG A 7 26.48 7.25 29.03
N LYS A 8 26.95 6.03 29.18
CA LYS A 8 28.38 5.67 29.03
C LYS A 8 28.78 5.37 27.59
N LEU A 9 27.83 5.21 26.66
CA LEU A 9 28.13 4.96 25.26
C LEU A 9 28.63 6.22 24.56
N PRO A 10 29.59 6.09 23.63
CA PRO A 10 30.01 7.19 22.77
C PRO A 10 28.80 7.67 21.92
N TRP A 11 28.87 8.90 21.41
CA TRP A 11 27.74 9.53 20.70
C TRP A 11 27.17 8.67 19.55
N TYR A 12 28.05 8.00 18.77
CA TYR A 12 27.64 7.10 17.68
C TYR A 12 26.93 5.84 18.21
N GLY A 13 27.30 5.32 19.37
CA GLY A 13 26.58 4.21 20.00
C GLY A 13 25.20 4.61 20.51
N ARG A 14 25.05 5.84 20.99
CA ARG A 14 23.76 6.41 21.42
C ARG A 14 22.82 6.65 20.24
N THR A 15 23.34 7.19 19.12
CA THR A 15 22.57 7.37 17.89
C THR A 15 22.17 6.03 17.28
N GLY A 16 23.09 5.05 17.20
CA GLY A 16 22.78 3.70 16.71
C GLY A 16 21.71 3.01 17.54
N MET A 17 21.80 3.08 18.88
CA MET A 17 20.76 2.51 19.75
C MET A 17 19.43 3.24 19.61
N GLY A 18 19.42 4.56 19.43
CA GLY A 18 18.21 5.35 19.17
C GLY A 18 17.52 4.93 17.87
N ILE A 19 18.29 4.73 16.80
CA ILE A 19 17.78 4.25 15.50
C ILE A 19 17.18 2.84 15.63
N LEU A 20 17.90 1.91 16.28
CA LEU A 20 17.39 0.55 16.50
C LEU A 20 16.10 0.52 17.32
N THR A 21 16.03 1.35 18.36
CA THR A 21 14.81 1.48 19.16
C THR A 21 13.66 2.04 18.34
N GLY A 22 13.91 3.06 17.51
CA GLY A 22 12.91 3.64 16.60
C GLY A 22 12.39 2.62 15.58
N ILE A 23 13.28 1.83 14.98
CA ILE A 23 12.90 0.74 14.06
C ILE A 23 12.06 -0.31 14.80
N GLY A 24 12.48 -0.71 16.00
CA GLY A 24 11.74 -1.68 16.82
C GLY A 24 10.33 -1.18 17.16
N MET A 25 10.18 0.09 17.55
CA MET A 25 8.88 0.70 17.80
C MET A 25 8.00 0.74 16.54
N LEU A 26 8.58 1.04 15.38
CA LEU A 26 7.86 1.03 14.10
C LEU A 26 7.34 -0.36 13.77
N ILE A 27 8.18 -1.39 13.92
CA ILE A 27 7.77 -2.79 13.68
C ILE A 27 6.62 -3.18 14.62
N VAL A 28 6.74 -2.87 15.92
CA VAL A 28 5.68 -3.14 16.90
C VAL A 28 4.38 -2.42 16.50
N LEU A 29 4.47 -1.17 16.07
CA LEU A 29 3.29 -0.41 15.62
C LEU A 29 2.64 -1.06 14.39
N LEU A 30 3.41 -1.51 13.40
CA LEU A 30 2.88 -2.18 12.21
C LEU A 30 2.19 -3.50 12.60
N VAL A 31 2.78 -4.30 13.48
CA VAL A 31 2.17 -5.52 14.01
C VAL A 31 0.88 -5.22 14.78
N MET A 32 0.85 -4.16 15.58
CA MET A 32 -0.37 -3.74 16.28
C MET A 32 -1.48 -3.33 15.32
N ILE A 33 -1.14 -2.67 14.21
CA ILE A 33 -2.08 -2.29 13.16
C ILE A 33 -2.63 -3.54 12.47
N ASP A 34 -1.78 -4.48 12.09
CA ASP A 34 -2.17 -5.72 11.42
C ASP A 34 -3.07 -6.60 12.30
N LEU A 35 -2.69 -6.80 13.55
CA LEU A 35 -3.48 -7.56 14.54
C LEU A 35 -4.72 -6.81 15.04
N ASN A 36 -4.94 -5.57 14.59
CA ASN A 36 -6.02 -4.71 15.08
C ASN A 36 -6.09 -4.66 16.61
N PHE A 37 -4.94 -4.42 17.24
CA PHE A 37 -4.80 -4.42 18.69
C PHE A 37 -5.86 -3.53 19.36
N LEU A 38 -6.63 -4.11 20.30
CA LEU A 38 -7.73 -3.47 21.02
C LEU A 38 -8.76 -2.77 20.09
N TRP A 39 -8.93 -3.24 18.85
CA TRP A 39 -9.80 -2.63 17.81
C TRP A 39 -9.48 -1.16 17.49
N LEU A 40 -8.29 -0.70 17.83
CA LEU A 40 -7.86 0.67 17.61
C LEU A 40 -7.68 1.02 16.14
N PHE A 41 -7.27 0.05 15.31
CA PHE A 41 -6.86 0.28 13.92
C PHE A 41 -7.85 -0.26 12.87
N GLY A 42 -8.85 -1.05 13.31
CA GLY A 42 -9.76 -1.75 12.41
C GLY A 42 -9.12 -2.97 11.72
N LYS A 43 -9.95 -3.86 11.20
CA LYS A 43 -9.50 -5.13 10.62
C LYS A 43 -8.64 -4.91 9.37
N SER A 44 -7.54 -5.65 9.26
CA SER A 44 -6.67 -5.67 8.07
C SER A 44 -7.20 -6.63 6.99
N PRO A 45 -6.86 -6.42 5.71
CA PRO A 45 -7.19 -7.34 4.63
C PRO A 45 -6.60 -8.73 4.88
N SER A 46 -7.34 -9.79 4.49
CA SER A 46 -6.82 -11.15 4.56
C SER A 46 -6.10 -11.53 3.28
N MET A 47 -4.91 -12.11 3.40
CA MET A 47 -4.13 -12.64 2.29
C MET A 47 -4.85 -13.76 1.52
N PHE A 48 -5.84 -14.43 2.12
CA PHE A 48 -6.62 -15.46 1.45
C PHE A 48 -7.45 -14.93 0.25
N ASN A 49 -7.82 -13.65 0.27
CA ASN A 49 -8.59 -13.03 -0.81
C ASN A 49 -7.75 -12.69 -2.05
N ILE A 50 -6.43 -12.87 -2.01
CA ILE A 50 -5.55 -12.61 -3.17
C ILE A 50 -5.73 -13.67 -4.25
N LYS A 51 -6.01 -14.92 -3.87
CA LYS A 51 -6.08 -16.05 -4.82
C LYS A 51 -7.28 -15.96 -5.77
N GLU A 52 -8.38 -15.37 -5.32
CA GLU A 52 -9.59 -15.21 -6.11
C GLU A 52 -10.17 -13.80 -5.91
N PRO A 53 -9.58 -12.78 -6.53
CA PRO A 53 -10.14 -11.44 -6.45
C PRO A 53 -11.51 -11.41 -7.14
N ILE A 54 -12.52 -10.85 -6.45
CA ILE A 54 -13.82 -10.63 -7.06
C ILE A 54 -13.65 -9.63 -8.20
N GLN A 55 -13.72 -10.15 -9.41
CA GLN A 55 -13.68 -9.33 -10.62
C GLN A 55 -15.10 -9.03 -11.09
N HIS A 56 -15.46 -7.77 -11.14
CA HIS A 56 -16.70 -7.33 -11.79
C HIS A 56 -16.49 -7.34 -13.30
N ILE A 57 -16.72 -8.50 -13.92
CA ILE A 57 -16.63 -8.68 -15.37
C ILE A 57 -17.95 -8.19 -15.98
N ALA A 58 -17.87 -7.56 -17.15
CA ALA A 58 -19.06 -7.19 -17.92
C ALA A 58 -19.83 -8.44 -18.35
N SER A 59 -21.16 -8.46 -18.16
CA SER A 59 -22.04 -9.48 -18.71
C SER A 59 -22.37 -9.12 -20.16
N GLU A 60 -22.17 -10.04 -21.08
CA GLU A 60 -22.46 -9.85 -22.50
C GLU A 60 -23.81 -10.48 -22.85
N ILE A 61 -24.61 -9.76 -23.62
CA ILE A 61 -25.93 -10.18 -24.06
C ILE A 61 -25.86 -10.49 -25.56
N TYR A 62 -26.18 -11.71 -25.91
CA TYR A 62 -26.16 -12.19 -27.30
C TYR A 62 -27.54 -12.47 -27.81
N SER A 63 -27.77 -12.24 -29.10
CA SER A 63 -28.98 -12.71 -29.81
C SER A 63 -28.92 -14.22 -30.07
N ALA A 64 -30.03 -14.81 -30.46
CA ALA A 64 -30.11 -16.25 -30.78
C ALA A 64 -29.17 -16.68 -31.92
N ASP A 65 -28.81 -15.77 -32.80
CA ASP A 65 -27.87 -15.97 -33.90
C ASP A 65 -26.39 -15.65 -33.49
N GLY A 66 -26.13 -15.48 -32.19
CA GLY A 66 -24.77 -15.30 -31.66
C GLY A 66 -24.19 -13.90 -31.82
N LYS A 67 -24.96 -12.91 -32.20
CA LYS A 67 -24.49 -11.53 -32.31
C LYS A 67 -24.56 -10.82 -30.97
N LEU A 68 -23.51 -10.09 -30.61
CA LEU A 68 -23.48 -9.27 -29.41
C LEU A 68 -24.50 -8.12 -29.53
N ILE A 69 -25.53 -8.13 -28.68
CA ILE A 69 -26.54 -7.07 -28.60
C ILE A 69 -26.07 -5.92 -27.72
N GLY A 70 -25.40 -6.25 -26.62
CA GLY A 70 -24.91 -5.26 -25.69
C GLY A 70 -24.13 -5.85 -24.52
N LYS A 71 -23.62 -4.95 -23.67
CA LYS A 71 -22.91 -5.31 -22.43
C LYS A 71 -23.59 -4.64 -21.24
N PHE A 72 -23.77 -5.38 -20.17
CA PHE A 72 -24.24 -4.88 -18.89
C PHE A 72 -23.09 -4.94 -17.87
N TYR A 73 -22.72 -3.82 -17.31
CA TYR A 73 -21.58 -3.73 -16.40
C TYR A 73 -21.70 -2.56 -15.42
N SER A 74 -21.13 -2.72 -14.24
CA SER A 74 -20.84 -1.61 -13.32
C SER A 74 -19.51 -0.95 -13.68
N GLU A 75 -18.53 -1.75 -14.13
CA GLU A 75 -17.24 -1.33 -14.65
C GLU A 75 -16.98 -2.09 -15.97
N ASN A 76 -16.68 -1.36 -17.05
CA ASN A 76 -16.41 -1.98 -18.36
C ASN A 76 -15.01 -2.58 -18.35
N ARG A 77 -14.89 -3.84 -17.89
CA ARG A 77 -13.63 -4.58 -17.84
C ARG A 77 -13.71 -5.80 -18.72
N THR A 78 -12.71 -5.94 -19.57
CA THR A 78 -12.46 -7.16 -20.36
C THR A 78 -11.19 -7.80 -19.82
N PRO A 79 -11.23 -9.00 -19.24
CA PRO A 79 -10.05 -9.69 -18.76
C PRO A 79 -9.16 -10.04 -19.96
N VAL A 80 -7.86 -9.83 -19.80
CA VAL A 80 -6.83 -10.22 -20.77
C VAL A 80 -5.73 -10.99 -20.05
N GLU A 81 -5.13 -11.96 -20.73
CA GLU A 81 -3.98 -12.66 -20.18
C GLU A 81 -2.72 -11.80 -20.32
N TYR A 82 -1.78 -11.98 -19.37
CA TYR A 82 -0.53 -11.21 -19.38
C TYR A 82 0.24 -11.31 -20.70
N LYS A 83 0.21 -12.49 -21.35
CA LYS A 83 0.87 -12.73 -22.66
C LYS A 83 0.31 -11.86 -23.80
N ASP A 84 -0.95 -11.43 -23.67
CA ASP A 84 -1.65 -10.62 -24.68
C ASP A 84 -1.46 -9.11 -24.46
N ILE A 85 -0.79 -8.74 -23.35
CA ILE A 85 -0.48 -7.35 -23.02
C ILE A 85 0.79 -6.92 -23.77
N SER A 86 0.73 -5.78 -24.45
CA SER A 86 1.89 -5.21 -25.11
C SER A 86 3.05 -4.97 -24.12
N PRO A 87 4.27 -5.46 -24.40
CA PRO A 87 5.44 -5.17 -23.58
C PRO A 87 5.73 -3.67 -23.39
N ILE A 88 5.34 -2.85 -24.38
CA ILE A 88 5.46 -1.39 -24.30
C ILE A 88 4.55 -0.84 -23.20
N LEU A 89 3.32 -1.35 -23.09
CA LEU A 89 2.39 -0.92 -22.04
C LEU A 89 2.97 -1.21 -20.65
N VAL A 90 3.52 -2.41 -20.44
CA VAL A 90 4.15 -2.80 -19.17
C VAL A 90 5.32 -1.86 -18.83
N LYS A 91 6.20 -1.62 -19.80
CA LYS A 91 7.34 -0.69 -19.62
C LYS A 91 6.87 0.73 -19.32
N THR A 92 5.87 1.22 -20.04
CA THR A 92 5.32 2.55 -19.81
C THR A 92 4.73 2.67 -18.42
N LEU A 93 3.94 1.69 -17.97
CA LEU A 93 3.38 1.65 -16.62
C LEU A 93 4.48 1.73 -15.56
N VAL A 94 5.50 0.86 -15.67
CA VAL A 94 6.62 0.84 -14.71
C VAL A 94 7.37 2.17 -14.72
N CYS A 95 7.73 2.71 -15.87
CA CYS A 95 8.47 3.98 -15.96
C CYS A 95 7.66 5.18 -15.42
N THR A 96 6.32 5.14 -15.54
CA THR A 96 5.47 6.26 -15.14
C THR A 96 5.09 6.21 -13.67
N GLU A 97 4.74 5.03 -13.17
CA GLU A 97 4.19 4.86 -11.83
C GLU A 97 5.25 4.46 -10.79
N ASP A 98 6.28 3.71 -11.20
CA ASP A 98 7.24 3.11 -10.28
C ASP A 98 8.54 2.72 -10.99
N GLU A 99 9.36 3.71 -11.36
CA GLU A 99 10.61 3.50 -12.12
C GLU A 99 11.55 2.47 -11.47
N ARG A 100 11.50 2.31 -10.15
CA ARG A 100 12.32 1.37 -9.39
C ARG A 100 11.61 0.08 -9.00
N PHE A 101 10.49 -0.25 -9.65
CA PHE A 101 9.65 -1.42 -9.34
C PHE A 101 10.44 -2.73 -9.14
N TYR A 102 11.47 -2.96 -9.96
CA TYR A 102 12.29 -4.16 -9.88
C TYR A 102 13.45 -4.07 -8.85
N LYS A 103 13.57 -2.94 -8.13
CA LYS A 103 14.66 -2.71 -7.17
C LYS A 103 14.22 -2.76 -5.71
N HIS A 104 12.92 -2.86 -5.44
CA HIS A 104 12.36 -2.92 -4.09
C HIS A 104 11.33 -4.04 -3.93
N PHE A 105 10.97 -4.36 -2.69
CA PHE A 105 10.02 -5.43 -2.33
C PHE A 105 8.63 -4.87 -1.96
N GLY A 106 8.05 -4.04 -2.83
CA GLY A 106 6.71 -3.48 -2.62
C GLY A 106 6.71 -2.09 -1.99
N ILE A 107 7.72 -1.70 -1.21
CA ILE A 107 7.90 -0.36 -0.66
C ILE A 107 9.22 0.20 -1.18
N ASP A 108 9.16 1.36 -1.82
CA ASP A 108 10.33 2.12 -2.25
C ASP A 108 10.73 3.14 -1.17
N PHE A 109 11.58 2.72 -0.26
CA PHE A 109 12.05 3.59 0.84
C PHE A 109 12.81 4.82 0.34
N GLU A 110 13.56 4.71 -0.75
CA GLU A 110 14.25 5.84 -1.35
C GLU A 110 13.27 6.88 -1.89
N GLY A 111 12.20 6.42 -2.58
CA GLY A 111 11.12 7.28 -3.04
C GLY A 111 10.36 7.95 -1.90
N VAL A 112 10.06 7.19 -0.83
CA VAL A 112 9.41 7.73 0.37
C VAL A 112 10.28 8.82 1.01
N PHE A 113 11.59 8.57 1.17
CA PHE A 113 12.51 9.54 1.74
C PHE A 113 12.64 10.79 0.87
N ALA A 114 12.74 10.62 -0.45
CA ALA A 114 12.80 11.73 -1.39
C ALA A 114 11.52 12.59 -1.34
N ALA A 115 10.34 11.95 -1.31
CA ALA A 115 9.06 12.65 -1.19
C ALA A 115 8.93 13.40 0.14
N ALA A 116 9.41 12.82 1.24
CA ALA A 116 9.44 13.48 2.56
C ALA A 116 10.35 14.72 2.54
N LYS A 117 11.54 14.61 1.92
CA LYS A 117 12.46 15.73 1.74
C LYS A 117 11.84 16.85 0.89
N ASP A 118 11.20 16.50 -0.22
CA ASP A 118 10.53 17.47 -1.10
C ASP A 118 9.40 18.19 -0.34
N TYR A 119 8.64 17.46 0.47
CA TYR A 119 7.58 18.05 1.29
C TYR A 119 8.12 19.06 2.30
N VAL A 120 9.21 18.73 2.98
CA VAL A 120 9.85 19.63 3.96
C VAL A 120 10.44 20.86 3.27
N ALA A 121 11.03 20.68 2.07
CA ALA A 121 11.69 21.77 1.36
C ALA A 121 10.73 22.70 0.61
N HIS A 122 9.65 22.16 0.05
CA HIS A 122 8.79 22.89 -0.89
C HIS A 122 7.30 22.91 -0.50
N GLY A 123 6.89 22.22 0.59
CA GLY A 123 5.49 22.07 0.99
C GLY A 123 4.65 21.15 0.10
N THR A 124 5.23 20.58 -0.96
CA THR A 124 4.56 19.68 -1.91
C THR A 124 5.32 18.38 -2.01
N ALA A 125 4.61 17.24 -1.89
CA ALA A 125 5.22 15.93 -2.05
C ALA A 125 4.85 15.35 -3.42
N ARG A 126 5.83 14.82 -4.14
CA ARG A 126 5.59 13.94 -5.28
C ARG A 126 5.01 12.60 -4.81
N GLY A 127 4.33 11.88 -5.70
CA GLY A 127 3.85 10.54 -5.42
C GLY A 127 5.02 9.59 -5.08
N ALA A 128 4.89 8.86 -3.97
CA ALA A 128 5.86 7.83 -3.55
C ALA A 128 5.18 6.47 -3.36
N SER A 129 4.00 6.27 -3.96
CA SER A 129 3.28 5.00 -3.89
C SER A 129 3.74 4.11 -5.02
N THR A 130 4.17 2.89 -4.69
CA THR A 130 4.60 1.87 -5.65
C THR A 130 3.40 1.22 -6.34
N ILE A 131 3.64 0.54 -7.48
CA ILE A 131 2.62 -0.26 -8.19
C ILE A 131 2.03 -1.30 -7.23
N THR A 132 2.85 -1.97 -6.41
CA THR A 132 2.39 -2.95 -5.42
C THR A 132 1.41 -2.33 -4.42
N GLN A 133 1.72 -1.17 -3.87
CA GLN A 133 0.81 -0.47 -2.94
C GLN A 133 -0.48 -0.02 -3.62
N GLN A 134 -0.41 0.41 -4.88
CA GLN A 134 -1.59 0.75 -5.67
C GLN A 134 -2.46 -0.48 -5.93
N LEU A 135 -1.84 -1.63 -6.24
CA LEU A 135 -2.54 -2.89 -6.42
C LEU A 135 -3.27 -3.30 -5.13
N VAL A 136 -2.59 -3.32 -3.99
CA VAL A 136 -3.19 -3.64 -2.68
C VAL A 136 -4.36 -2.71 -2.38
N LYS A 137 -4.16 -1.40 -2.54
CA LYS A 137 -5.21 -0.39 -2.32
C LYS A 137 -6.47 -0.66 -3.15
N ASN A 138 -6.30 -1.02 -4.43
CA ASN A 138 -7.40 -1.22 -5.36
C ASN A 138 -8.04 -2.61 -5.22
N LEU A 139 -7.24 -3.66 -5.05
CA LEU A 139 -7.70 -5.04 -4.92
C LEU A 139 -8.52 -5.23 -3.65
N PHE A 140 -8.01 -4.75 -2.53
CA PHE A 140 -8.68 -4.88 -1.23
C PHE A 140 -9.61 -3.69 -0.91
N LYS A 141 -9.70 -2.69 -1.78
CA LYS A 141 -10.49 -1.47 -1.52
C LYS A 141 -10.24 -0.90 -0.11
N VAL A 142 -8.97 -0.91 0.32
CA VAL A 142 -8.53 -0.60 1.70
C VAL A 142 -9.14 0.71 2.22
N ARG A 143 -9.32 1.70 1.33
CA ARG A 143 -9.84 3.01 1.72
C ARG A 143 -11.36 3.10 1.86
N SER A 144 -12.11 2.15 1.27
CA SER A 144 -13.57 2.21 1.24
C SER A 144 -14.26 1.10 2.02
N GLN A 145 -13.66 -0.08 2.10
CA GLN A 145 -14.29 -1.26 2.71
C GLN A 145 -13.77 -1.60 4.11
N TYR A 146 -12.56 -1.13 4.47
CA TYR A 146 -11.99 -1.45 5.76
C TYR A 146 -12.12 -0.29 6.76
N SER A 147 -12.56 -0.63 7.96
CA SER A 147 -12.60 0.33 9.04
C SER A 147 -11.19 0.69 9.51
N THR A 148 -11.04 1.87 10.04
CA THR A 148 -9.80 2.37 10.62
C THR A 148 -9.81 2.33 12.15
N GLY A 149 -10.79 1.60 12.72
CA GLY A 149 -10.96 1.47 14.16
C GLY A 149 -11.24 2.79 14.87
N LEU A 150 -11.06 2.80 16.18
CA LEU A 150 -11.31 3.98 17.01
C LEU A 150 -10.38 5.15 16.66
N LEU A 151 -9.11 4.88 16.37
CA LEU A 151 -8.13 5.92 16.03
C LEU A 151 -8.37 6.56 14.66
N GLY A 152 -9.10 5.89 13.77
CA GLY A 152 -9.46 6.45 12.47
C GLY A 152 -10.41 7.64 12.50
N HIS A 153 -10.98 7.97 13.64
CA HIS A 153 -11.79 9.18 13.83
C HIS A 153 -10.94 10.45 14.02
N ILE A 154 -9.65 10.30 14.31
CA ILE A 154 -8.72 11.42 14.48
C ILE A 154 -8.26 11.90 13.09
N PRO A 155 -8.44 13.20 12.76
CA PRO A 155 -7.96 13.76 11.49
C PRO A 155 -6.46 13.48 11.28
N GLY A 156 -6.08 13.04 10.08
CA GLY A 156 -4.69 12.68 9.74
C GLY A 156 -4.29 11.25 10.14
N VAL A 157 -4.70 10.76 11.31
CA VAL A 157 -4.39 9.39 11.77
C VAL A 157 -5.03 8.35 10.86
N LYS A 158 -6.23 8.60 10.36
CA LYS A 158 -6.92 7.76 9.38
C LYS A 158 -6.05 7.45 8.16
N LEU A 159 -5.43 8.48 7.57
CA LEU A 159 -4.55 8.31 6.40
C LEU A 159 -3.31 7.50 6.71
N LEU A 160 -2.72 7.71 7.89
CA LEU A 160 -1.55 6.93 8.35
C LEU A 160 -1.89 5.45 8.54
N ILE A 161 -3.03 5.15 9.19
CA ILE A 161 -3.50 3.77 9.37
C ILE A 161 -3.75 3.11 8.02
N MET A 162 -4.44 3.79 7.10
CA MET A 162 -4.69 3.28 5.75
C MET A 162 -3.38 3.01 5.01
N LYS A 163 -2.42 3.94 5.11
CA LYS A 163 -1.12 3.77 4.47
C LYS A 163 -0.32 2.61 5.07
N ALA A 164 -0.34 2.47 6.39
CA ALA A 164 0.29 1.33 7.07
C ALA A 164 -0.34 -0.01 6.63
N LYS A 165 -1.66 -0.08 6.45
CA LYS A 165 -2.35 -1.27 5.91
C LYS A 165 -2.04 -1.57 4.44
N GLU A 166 -1.58 -0.60 3.67
CA GLU A 166 -1.05 -0.83 2.32
C GLU A 166 0.37 -1.43 2.36
N TRP A 167 1.07 -1.33 3.51
CA TRP A 167 2.45 -1.81 3.69
C TRP A 167 2.55 -3.20 4.32
N VAL A 168 1.54 -3.62 5.06
CA VAL A 168 1.44 -4.91 5.75
C VAL A 168 0.61 -5.88 4.93
#